data_6e2e1624ba99530127bb5ad0e08e06f8
#
_entry.id   6e2e1624ba99530127bb5ad0e08e06f8
#
_cell.length_a   1.000
_cell.length_b   1.000
_cell.length_c   1.000
_cell.angle_alpha   90.00
_cell.angle_beta   90.00
_cell.angle_gamma   90.00
#
_symmetry.space_group_name_H-M   'P 1'
#
loop_
_entity.id
_entity.type
_entity.pdbx_description
1 polymer ?
#
loop_
_entity_poly.entity_id
_entity_poly.type
_entity_poly.pdbx_seq_one_letter_code
_entity_poly.pdbx_strand_id
1 'polypeptide(L)'
;MAVDQYALTTLANLKAWLGIGGSGDDGFLENIIDRSSDYIEQICDRKFKARDFVEWYDGDGSPTLQLDNWPVIKVYRVGYGVSDALTVSGNVSGDISASVMFRHDNVSVNRIASNGAVTNTDFAYSSYKTTDSLASAINSTTGFSATSAVNTSVKWLHPVGGVDVVSTSFTATYASDSESEYRIDRDTGSVYLRSSPHFNNSTDAIEAQRFPRTRRSILVEYNAGFDTIPDDIEQACIEVAASVWSRRDVDDNLASESLGDYSYSIRPPAEVAEAAVRMVSPYRK
;
A
#
# COMPACT_ATOMS: atom_id res chain seq x y z
N MET A 1 22.88 -7.47 -7.22
CA MET A 1 21.85 -6.67 -6.50
C MET A 1 21.66 -7.36 -5.17
N ALA A 2 21.29 -6.67 -4.10
CA ALA A 2 20.92 -7.34 -2.86
C ALA A 2 19.45 -7.71 -2.91
N VAL A 3 19.05 -8.80 -2.23
CA VAL A 3 17.65 -9.19 -2.02
C VAL A 3 16.88 -8.00 -1.40
N ASP A 4 15.63 -7.81 -1.82
CA ASP A 4 14.78 -6.76 -1.25
C ASP A 4 14.66 -6.91 0.28
N GLN A 5 14.64 -5.80 1.01
CA GLN A 5 14.53 -5.80 2.47
C GLN A 5 13.24 -6.46 2.99
N TYR A 6 12.23 -6.57 2.13
CA TYR A 6 10.93 -7.18 2.43
C TYR A 6 10.77 -8.60 1.87
N ALA A 7 11.83 -9.19 1.33
CA ALA A 7 11.80 -10.56 0.85
C ALA A 7 11.44 -11.56 1.97
N LEU A 8 10.74 -12.63 1.60
CA LEU A 8 10.23 -13.64 2.52
C LEU A 8 11.26 -14.70 2.89
N THR A 9 12.36 -14.78 2.15
CA THR A 9 13.51 -15.66 2.46
C THR A 9 14.82 -14.96 2.15
N THR A 10 15.93 -15.59 2.48
CA THR A 10 17.28 -15.08 2.24
C THR A 10 17.99 -15.86 1.14
N LEU A 11 18.99 -15.22 0.50
CA LEU A 11 19.87 -15.90 -0.46
C LEU A 11 20.55 -17.13 0.16
N ALA A 12 20.97 -17.04 1.43
CA ALA A 12 21.62 -18.12 2.13
C ALA A 12 20.69 -19.35 2.30
N ASN A 13 19.44 -19.14 2.68
CA ASN A 13 18.44 -20.19 2.87
C ASN A 13 18.10 -20.87 1.53
N LEU A 14 17.89 -20.09 0.47
CA LEU A 14 17.63 -20.64 -0.86
C LEU A 14 18.83 -21.43 -1.38
N LYS A 15 20.06 -20.93 -1.22
CA LYS A 15 21.29 -21.65 -1.63
C LYS A 15 21.48 -22.95 -0.84
N ALA A 16 21.21 -22.93 0.46
CA ALA A 16 21.25 -24.13 1.30
C ALA A 16 20.24 -25.18 0.83
N TRP A 17 19.02 -24.76 0.48
CA TRP A 17 17.99 -25.64 -0.07
C TRP A 17 18.38 -26.27 -1.42
N LEU A 18 18.98 -25.45 -2.31
CA LEU A 18 19.42 -25.89 -3.64
C LEU A 18 20.75 -26.63 -3.66
N GLY A 19 21.50 -26.64 -2.55
CA GLY A 19 22.83 -27.21 -2.50
C GLY A 19 23.90 -26.44 -3.26
N ILE A 20 23.73 -25.12 -3.42
CA ILE A 20 24.62 -24.24 -4.18
C ILE A 20 25.66 -23.59 -3.28
N GLY A 21 26.94 -23.79 -3.56
CA GLY A 21 28.06 -23.26 -2.76
C GLY A 21 28.76 -22.03 -3.36
N GLY A 22 28.64 -21.78 -4.67
CA GLY A 22 29.33 -20.70 -5.36
C GLY A 22 28.53 -19.38 -5.36
N SER A 23 29.13 -18.29 -5.86
CA SER A 23 28.48 -16.96 -5.98
C SER A 23 28.16 -16.55 -7.42
N GLY A 24 28.40 -17.44 -8.40
CA GLY A 24 28.22 -17.12 -9.82
C GLY A 24 26.75 -16.80 -10.18
N ASP A 25 25.81 -17.42 -9.49
CA ASP A 25 24.37 -17.29 -9.75
C ASP A 25 23.66 -16.36 -8.75
N ASP A 26 24.37 -15.75 -7.81
CA ASP A 26 23.78 -14.97 -6.72
C ASP A 26 22.78 -13.91 -7.22
N GLY A 27 23.16 -13.13 -8.22
CA GLY A 27 22.28 -12.09 -8.76
C GLY A 27 21.00 -12.65 -9.42
N PHE A 28 21.03 -13.85 -9.98
CA PHE A 28 19.86 -14.50 -10.53
C PHE A 28 18.97 -15.05 -9.41
N LEU A 29 19.56 -15.67 -8.38
CA LEU A 29 18.86 -16.17 -7.21
C LEU A 29 18.18 -15.05 -6.42
N GLU A 30 18.83 -13.90 -6.26
CA GLU A 30 18.24 -12.70 -5.64
C GLU A 30 16.98 -12.24 -6.38
N ASN A 31 17.03 -12.15 -7.70
CA ASN A 31 15.85 -11.82 -8.51
C ASN A 31 14.71 -12.83 -8.38
N ILE A 32 15.02 -14.13 -8.29
CA ILE A 32 14.02 -15.17 -8.10
C ILE A 32 13.36 -15.01 -6.73
N ILE A 33 14.15 -14.76 -5.67
CA ILE A 33 13.62 -14.54 -4.31
C ILE A 33 12.62 -13.39 -4.30
N ASP A 34 13.00 -12.24 -4.87
CA ASP A 34 12.15 -11.06 -4.89
C ASP A 34 10.82 -11.35 -5.60
N ARG A 35 10.87 -11.96 -6.80
CA ARG A 35 9.67 -12.33 -7.56
C ARG A 35 8.80 -13.38 -6.87
N SER A 36 9.42 -14.36 -6.20
CA SER A 36 8.69 -15.37 -5.45
C SER A 36 8.01 -14.79 -4.23
N SER A 37 8.67 -13.83 -3.56
CA SER A 37 8.10 -13.09 -2.44
C SER A 37 6.90 -12.28 -2.88
N ASP A 38 7.01 -11.52 -3.97
CA ASP A 38 5.89 -10.75 -4.53
C ASP A 38 4.72 -11.66 -4.93
N TYR A 39 5.02 -12.83 -5.51
CA TYR A 39 4.00 -13.80 -5.90
C TYR A 39 3.21 -14.33 -4.70
N ILE A 40 3.87 -14.69 -3.60
CA ILE A 40 3.23 -15.15 -2.36
C ILE A 40 2.39 -14.01 -1.74
N GLU A 41 2.92 -12.79 -1.65
CA GLU A 41 2.21 -11.63 -1.15
C GLU A 41 0.96 -11.32 -1.99
N GLN A 42 1.05 -11.44 -3.32
CA GLN A 42 -0.08 -11.25 -4.23
C GLN A 42 -1.19 -12.30 -4.06
N ILE A 43 -0.82 -13.59 -3.88
CA ILE A 43 -1.80 -14.66 -3.64
C ILE A 43 -2.56 -14.43 -2.34
N CYS A 44 -1.88 -13.93 -1.32
CA CYS A 44 -2.45 -13.71 0.00
C CYS A 44 -3.16 -12.36 0.13
N ASP A 45 -3.04 -11.49 -0.89
CA ASP A 45 -3.56 -10.11 -0.89
C ASP A 45 -3.12 -9.33 0.35
N ARG A 46 -1.86 -9.51 0.78
CA ARG A 46 -1.29 -8.83 1.95
C ARG A 46 0.23 -8.85 1.96
N LYS A 47 0.80 -7.97 2.76
CA LYS A 47 2.24 -7.88 3.01
C LYS A 47 2.62 -8.64 4.28
N PHE A 48 3.70 -9.43 4.21
CA PHE A 48 4.10 -10.27 5.35
C PHE A 48 5.18 -9.64 6.21
N LYS A 49 6.25 -9.11 5.62
CA LYS A 49 7.35 -8.51 6.37
C LYS A 49 6.92 -7.18 6.99
N ALA A 50 7.26 -6.97 8.26
CA ALA A 50 6.94 -5.75 9.02
C ALA A 50 7.35 -4.49 8.26
N ARG A 51 6.39 -3.59 8.05
CA ARG A 51 6.58 -2.28 7.40
C ARG A 51 5.50 -1.29 7.82
N ASP A 52 5.76 -0.01 7.54
CA ASP A 52 4.79 1.05 7.80
C ASP A 52 3.79 1.16 6.65
N PHE A 53 2.51 1.31 7.01
CA PHE A 53 1.39 1.50 6.11
C PHE A 53 0.71 2.84 6.37
N VAL A 54 0.26 3.47 5.30
CA VAL A 54 -0.62 4.64 5.30
C VAL A 54 -1.75 4.33 4.33
N GLU A 55 -2.89 3.92 4.85
CA GLU A 55 -3.97 3.36 4.05
C GLU A 55 -5.30 4.06 4.30
N TRP A 56 -6.07 4.19 3.20
CA TRP A 56 -7.40 4.75 3.21
C TRP A 56 -8.45 3.66 3.14
N TYR A 57 -9.36 3.67 4.10
CA TYR A 57 -10.44 2.71 4.21
C TYR A 57 -11.80 3.36 3.95
N ASP A 58 -12.72 2.55 3.41
CA ASP A 58 -14.12 2.91 3.30
C ASP A 58 -14.80 2.73 4.66
N GLY A 59 -15.56 3.72 5.08
CA GLY A 59 -16.38 3.61 6.27
C GLY A 59 -17.79 3.11 5.93
N ASP A 60 -18.26 2.14 6.68
CA ASP A 60 -19.59 1.52 6.54
C ASP A 60 -20.59 1.97 7.61
N GLY A 61 -20.17 2.81 8.54
CA GLY A 61 -20.94 3.21 9.71
C GLY A 61 -20.87 2.19 10.86
N SER A 62 -19.97 1.22 10.78
CA SER A 62 -19.67 0.28 11.87
C SER A 62 -18.78 0.93 12.94
N PRO A 63 -18.82 0.45 14.20
CA PRO A 63 -17.82 0.80 15.20
C PRO A 63 -16.51 0.04 15.03
N THR A 64 -16.41 -0.84 14.02
CA THR A 64 -15.27 -1.72 13.78
C THR A 64 -14.70 -1.48 12.39
N LEU A 65 -13.37 -1.44 12.28
CA LEU A 65 -12.63 -1.35 11.02
C LEU A 65 -11.65 -2.51 10.95
N GLN A 66 -11.63 -3.23 9.82
CA GLN A 66 -10.66 -4.28 9.53
C GLN A 66 -9.50 -3.70 8.74
N LEU A 67 -8.27 -3.80 9.26
CA LEU A 67 -7.06 -3.42 8.56
C LEU A 67 -6.65 -4.49 7.55
N ASP A 68 -5.97 -4.07 6.50
CA ASP A 68 -5.55 -4.93 5.41
C ASP A 68 -4.33 -5.80 5.74
N ASN A 69 -3.50 -5.34 6.67
CA ASN A 69 -2.27 -6.04 7.06
C ASN A 69 -2.23 -6.29 8.58
N TRP A 70 -1.91 -7.52 8.96
CA TRP A 70 -1.74 -8.00 10.34
C TRP A 70 -0.64 -9.08 10.41
N PRO A 71 -0.09 -9.44 11.58
CA PRO A 71 -0.36 -8.86 12.90
C PRO A 71 0.04 -7.38 12.96
N VAL A 72 -0.69 -6.61 13.77
CA VAL A 72 -0.39 -5.18 13.93
C VAL A 72 0.61 -4.98 15.06
N ILE A 73 1.76 -4.41 14.74
CA ILE A 73 2.81 -4.10 15.70
C ILE A 73 2.46 -2.82 16.46
N LYS A 74 2.10 -1.77 15.71
CA LYS A 74 1.79 -0.45 16.26
C LYS A 74 0.84 0.32 15.37
N VAL A 75 -0.13 1.02 15.96
CA VAL A 75 -0.92 2.04 15.27
C VAL A 75 -0.37 3.40 15.66
N TYR A 76 -0.04 4.21 14.68
CA TYR A 76 0.44 5.58 14.89
C TYR A 76 -0.73 6.56 14.92
N ARG A 77 -1.73 6.34 14.07
CA ARG A 77 -2.83 7.26 13.88
C ARG A 77 -4.07 6.58 13.27
N VAL A 78 -5.25 6.99 13.75
CA VAL A 78 -6.54 6.72 13.10
C VAL A 78 -7.25 8.06 12.91
N GLY A 79 -7.36 8.51 11.67
CA GLY A 79 -7.97 9.78 11.30
C GLY A 79 -9.24 9.56 10.48
N TYR A 80 -10.38 10.11 10.93
CA TYR A 80 -11.64 10.10 10.18
C TYR A 80 -12.41 11.42 10.32
N GLY A 81 -11.81 12.41 10.98
CA GLY A 81 -12.32 13.77 10.96
C GLY A 81 -12.06 14.46 9.61
N VAL A 82 -12.73 15.56 9.37
CA VAL A 82 -12.57 16.37 8.16
C VAL A 82 -12.23 17.79 8.58
N SER A 83 -11.06 18.27 8.18
CA SER A 83 -10.61 19.63 8.46
C SER A 83 -9.90 20.21 7.23
N ASP A 84 -9.95 21.53 7.10
CA ASP A 84 -9.32 22.25 5.99
C ASP A 84 -7.79 22.15 6.07
N ALA A 85 -7.16 21.88 4.94
CA ALA A 85 -5.71 21.71 4.86
C ALA A 85 -5.04 22.71 3.93
N LEU A 86 -5.51 22.81 2.69
CA LEU A 86 -4.85 23.54 1.63
C LEU A 86 -5.88 24.17 0.68
N THR A 87 -5.84 25.47 0.52
CA THR A 87 -6.64 26.16 -0.46
C THR A 87 -5.82 26.44 -1.72
N VAL A 88 -6.32 26.06 -2.88
CA VAL A 88 -5.69 26.30 -4.19
C VAL A 88 -6.64 27.14 -5.04
N SER A 89 -6.11 28.14 -5.74
CA SER A 89 -6.87 29.02 -6.66
C SER A 89 -6.07 29.25 -7.94
N GLY A 90 -6.79 29.40 -9.06
CA GLY A 90 -6.25 29.97 -10.29
C GLY A 90 -6.15 31.47 -10.15
N ASN A 91 -4.99 32.05 -10.39
CA ASN A 91 -4.69 33.44 -10.13
C ASN A 91 -4.54 34.32 -11.39
N VAL A 92 -4.81 33.76 -12.58
CA VAL A 92 -4.74 34.53 -13.85
C VAL A 92 -6.12 34.72 -14.43
N SER A 93 -6.52 35.99 -14.49
CA SER A 93 -7.77 36.37 -15.14
C SER A 93 -7.70 36.14 -16.65
N GLY A 94 -8.73 35.51 -17.20
CA GLY A 94 -8.86 35.25 -18.63
C GLY A 94 -8.29 33.87 -19.06
N ASP A 95 -7.83 33.03 -18.15
CA ASP A 95 -7.53 31.66 -18.47
C ASP A 95 -8.78 30.91 -18.96
N ILE A 96 -8.58 30.01 -19.95
CA ILE A 96 -9.66 29.19 -20.52
C ILE A 96 -10.04 28.09 -19.51
N SER A 97 -9.07 27.52 -18.82
CA SER A 97 -9.27 26.46 -17.82
C SER A 97 -8.15 26.49 -16.79
N ALA A 98 -8.49 26.24 -15.54
CA ALA A 98 -7.55 25.94 -14.47
C ALA A 98 -8.19 24.91 -13.55
N SER A 99 -7.52 23.82 -13.29
CA SER A 99 -8.04 22.75 -12.42
C SER A 99 -6.97 22.18 -11.52
N VAL A 100 -7.40 21.69 -10.37
CA VAL A 100 -6.56 20.96 -9.42
C VAL A 100 -7.16 19.58 -9.14
N MET A 101 -6.31 18.59 -9.00
CA MET A 101 -6.70 17.21 -8.67
C MET A 101 -5.79 16.69 -7.56
N PHE A 102 -6.38 16.15 -6.51
CA PHE A 102 -5.69 15.51 -5.40
C PHE A 102 -5.82 14.00 -5.53
N ARG A 103 -4.71 13.32 -5.79
CA ARG A 103 -4.61 11.86 -5.82
C ARG A 103 -3.97 11.37 -4.51
N HIS A 104 -3.84 10.06 -4.34
CA HIS A 104 -3.23 9.49 -3.13
C HIS A 104 -1.68 9.54 -3.14
N ASP A 105 -1.06 9.86 -4.26
CA ASP A 105 0.39 9.90 -4.44
C ASP A 105 0.93 11.25 -4.95
N ASN A 106 0.06 12.10 -5.50
CA ASN A 106 0.42 13.39 -6.04
C ASN A 106 -0.75 14.39 -6.08
N VAL A 107 -0.41 15.66 -6.30
CA VAL A 107 -1.35 16.70 -6.71
C VAL A 107 -1.00 17.13 -8.12
N SER A 108 -2.00 17.22 -9.00
CA SER A 108 -1.85 17.73 -10.36
C SER A 108 -2.56 19.07 -10.50
N VAL A 109 -1.88 20.06 -11.07
CA VAL A 109 -2.50 21.33 -11.50
C VAL A 109 -2.40 21.42 -13.02
N ASN A 110 -3.53 21.73 -13.65
CA ASN A 110 -3.64 21.85 -15.10
C ASN A 110 -4.21 23.19 -15.48
N ARG A 111 -3.64 23.85 -16.48
CA ARG A 111 -4.01 25.18 -16.92
C ARG A 111 -4.01 25.26 -18.43
N ILE A 112 -5.03 25.94 -18.99
CA ILE A 112 -5.07 26.40 -20.37
C ILE A 112 -5.17 27.92 -20.34
N ALA A 113 -4.11 28.59 -20.73
CA ALA A 113 -4.03 30.05 -20.76
C ALA A 113 -4.91 30.62 -21.89
N SER A 114 -5.20 31.90 -21.83
CA SER A 114 -6.01 32.65 -22.83
C SER A 114 -5.47 32.54 -24.27
N ASN A 115 -4.18 32.32 -24.43
CA ASN A 115 -3.51 32.10 -25.72
C ASN A 115 -3.48 30.62 -26.15
N GLY A 116 -4.16 29.74 -25.43
CA GLY A 116 -4.19 28.30 -25.69
C GLY A 116 -2.99 27.51 -25.17
N ALA A 117 -2.02 28.14 -24.51
CA ALA A 117 -0.87 27.42 -23.94
C ALA A 117 -1.33 26.50 -22.79
N VAL A 118 -0.93 25.24 -22.84
CA VAL A 118 -1.27 24.22 -21.85
C VAL A 118 -0.09 24.00 -20.90
N THR A 119 -0.37 24.03 -19.61
CA THR A 119 0.58 23.73 -18.54
C THR A 119 -0.01 22.64 -17.65
N ASN A 120 0.71 21.54 -17.50
CA ASN A 120 0.37 20.46 -16.57
C ASN A 120 1.57 20.25 -15.65
N THR A 121 1.34 20.26 -14.34
CA THR A 121 2.39 20.09 -13.34
C THR A 121 1.91 19.09 -12.28
N ASP A 122 2.71 18.08 -12.03
CA ASP A 122 2.47 17.08 -10.99
C ASP A 122 3.43 17.27 -9.82
N PHE A 123 2.91 17.26 -8.61
CA PHE A 123 3.65 17.38 -7.35
C PHE A 123 3.57 16.05 -6.60
N ALA A 124 4.59 15.21 -6.71
CA ALA A 124 4.66 13.92 -6.03
C ALA A 124 4.81 14.09 -4.51
N TYR A 125 4.04 13.34 -3.74
CA TYR A 125 4.11 13.37 -2.27
C TYR A 125 5.44 12.85 -1.71
N SER A 126 6.21 12.11 -2.49
CA SER A 126 7.58 11.72 -2.15
C SER A 126 8.53 12.93 -2.07
N SER A 127 8.29 13.97 -2.88
CA SER A 127 9.09 15.20 -2.94
C SER A 127 8.56 16.28 -1.99
N TYR A 128 7.25 16.39 -1.87
CA TYR A 128 6.55 17.40 -1.05
C TYR A 128 5.79 16.69 0.06
N LYS A 129 6.40 16.59 1.23
CA LYS A 129 5.87 15.75 2.34
C LYS A 129 4.81 16.44 3.19
N THR A 130 4.76 17.78 3.15
CA THR A 130 3.84 18.59 3.96
C THR A 130 3.03 19.55 3.12
N THR A 131 1.87 19.97 3.63
CA THR A 131 0.99 20.96 2.98
C THR A 131 1.69 22.28 2.75
N ASP A 132 2.58 22.73 3.65
CA ASP A 132 3.36 23.96 3.47
C ASP A 132 4.35 23.84 2.31
N SER A 133 5.07 22.70 2.21
CA SER A 133 6.00 22.47 1.09
C SER A 133 5.27 22.37 -0.24
N LEU A 134 4.10 21.73 -0.23
CA LEU A 134 3.22 21.62 -1.40
C LEU A 134 2.66 22.99 -1.83
N ALA A 135 2.17 23.79 -0.88
CA ALA A 135 1.69 25.15 -1.16
C ALA A 135 2.79 26.01 -1.79
N SER A 136 4.01 25.95 -1.25
CA SER A 136 5.16 26.68 -1.78
C SER A 136 5.50 26.25 -3.22
N ALA A 137 5.41 24.95 -3.52
CA ALA A 137 5.64 24.43 -4.86
C ALA A 137 4.55 24.87 -5.85
N ILE A 138 3.29 24.82 -5.46
CA ILE A 138 2.17 25.30 -6.29
C ILE A 138 2.30 26.80 -6.55
N ASN A 139 2.69 27.60 -5.56
CA ASN A 139 2.93 29.05 -5.70
C ASN A 139 4.05 29.37 -6.69
N SER A 140 4.98 28.46 -6.92
CA SER A 140 6.04 28.61 -7.93
C SER A 140 5.56 28.32 -9.35
N THR A 141 4.32 27.80 -9.50
CA THR A 141 3.74 27.45 -10.80
C THR A 141 2.90 28.60 -11.32
N THR A 142 3.20 29.04 -12.55
CA THR A 142 2.50 30.16 -13.17
C THR A 142 0.99 29.85 -13.30
N GLY A 143 0.18 30.75 -12.78
CA GLY A 143 -1.28 30.69 -12.91
C GLY A 143 -2.00 30.07 -11.71
N PHE A 144 -1.25 29.67 -10.67
CA PHE A 144 -1.83 29.14 -9.45
C PHE A 144 -1.30 29.85 -8.21
N SER A 145 -2.13 29.87 -7.18
CA SER A 145 -1.71 30.21 -5.82
C SER A 145 -2.29 29.20 -4.84
N ALA A 146 -1.55 28.95 -3.77
CA ALA A 146 -1.95 28.03 -2.73
C ALA A 146 -1.62 28.57 -1.35
N THR A 147 -2.50 28.31 -0.37
CA THR A 147 -2.31 28.66 1.03
C THR A 147 -2.57 27.44 1.90
N SER A 148 -1.62 27.06 2.72
CA SER A 148 -1.78 26.02 3.71
C SER A 148 -2.52 26.57 4.94
N ALA A 149 -3.58 25.90 5.36
CA ALA A 149 -4.32 26.23 6.57
C ALA A 149 -3.69 25.58 7.81
N VAL A 150 -3.04 24.43 7.61
CA VAL A 150 -2.35 23.66 8.63
C VAL A 150 -1.17 22.94 8.01
N ASN A 151 -0.02 22.92 8.69
CA ASN A 151 1.14 22.16 8.24
C ASN A 151 0.98 20.69 8.63
N THR A 152 0.46 19.89 7.73
CA THR A 152 0.20 18.46 7.94
C THR A 152 0.80 17.61 6.82
N SER A 153 0.77 16.27 6.96
CA SER A 153 1.24 15.38 5.91
C SER A 153 0.33 15.44 4.67
N VAL A 154 0.91 15.58 3.49
CA VAL A 154 0.14 15.53 2.23
C VAL A 154 -0.54 14.20 1.98
N LYS A 155 -0.04 13.10 2.56
CA LYS A 155 -0.66 11.78 2.48
C LYS A 155 -2.01 11.70 3.19
N TRP A 156 -2.31 12.67 4.05
CA TRP A 156 -3.57 12.76 4.80
C TRP A 156 -4.64 13.54 4.06
N LEU A 157 -4.30 14.17 2.93
CA LEU A 157 -5.26 14.89 2.10
C LEU A 157 -6.27 13.92 1.51
N HIS A 158 -7.55 14.31 1.58
CA HIS A 158 -8.60 13.54 0.93
C HIS A 158 -8.43 13.59 -0.60
N PRO A 159 -8.42 12.42 -1.28
CA PRO A 159 -8.36 12.40 -2.73
C PRO A 159 -9.61 13.04 -3.33
N VAL A 160 -9.41 13.94 -4.30
CA VAL A 160 -10.48 14.67 -5.00
C VAL A 160 -10.17 14.65 -6.49
N GLY A 161 -11.19 14.40 -7.31
CA GLY A 161 -11.11 14.51 -8.77
C GLY A 161 -10.82 15.93 -9.22
N GLY A 162 -10.68 16.14 -10.54
CA GLY A 162 -10.39 17.46 -11.09
C GLY A 162 -11.46 18.48 -10.72
N VAL A 163 -11.06 19.54 -10.02
CA VAL A 163 -11.91 20.65 -9.61
C VAL A 163 -11.49 21.91 -10.35
N ASP A 164 -12.45 22.62 -10.93
CA ASP A 164 -12.21 23.90 -11.58
C ASP A 164 -11.87 24.97 -10.53
N VAL A 165 -10.79 25.70 -10.78
CA VAL A 165 -10.32 26.80 -9.94
C VAL A 165 -10.14 28.10 -10.75
N VAL A 166 -10.67 28.19 -11.98
CA VAL A 166 -10.66 29.42 -12.76
C VAL A 166 -11.44 30.49 -12.02
N SER A 167 -10.77 31.57 -11.64
CA SER A 167 -11.38 32.72 -10.90
C SER A 167 -12.09 32.29 -9.60
N THR A 168 -11.79 31.15 -9.06
CA THR A 168 -12.34 30.61 -7.82
C THR A 168 -11.24 29.88 -7.04
N SER A 169 -11.58 29.35 -5.88
CA SER A 169 -10.69 28.57 -5.06
C SER A 169 -11.33 27.26 -4.64
N PHE A 170 -10.51 26.26 -4.46
CA PHE A 170 -10.88 24.98 -3.87
C PHE A 170 -10.07 24.74 -2.59
N THR A 171 -10.76 24.37 -1.51
CA THR A 171 -10.12 23.99 -0.27
C THR A 171 -10.12 22.48 -0.13
N ALA A 172 -8.92 21.88 -0.21
CA ALA A 172 -8.70 20.49 0.08
C ALA A 172 -8.76 20.25 1.59
N THR A 173 -9.40 19.16 1.98
CA THR A 173 -9.50 18.73 3.37
C THR A 173 -8.56 17.57 3.64
N TYR A 174 -8.27 17.29 4.90
CA TYR A 174 -7.48 16.16 5.32
C TYR A 174 -8.20 15.35 6.40
N ALA A 175 -7.84 14.07 6.52
CA ALA A 175 -8.29 13.22 7.60
C ALA A 175 -7.66 13.69 8.91
N SER A 176 -8.36 14.54 9.65
CA SER A 176 -7.92 14.99 10.97
C SER A 176 -8.00 13.84 11.98
N ASP A 177 -7.22 13.95 13.05
CA ASP A 177 -7.27 12.96 14.13
C ASP A 177 -8.67 12.90 14.72
N SER A 178 -9.07 11.69 15.03
CA SER A 178 -10.26 11.48 15.83
C SER A 178 -9.87 11.61 17.32
N GLU A 179 -10.61 12.39 18.07
CA GLU A 179 -10.50 12.45 19.52
C GLU A 179 -11.00 11.18 20.22
N SER A 180 -11.42 10.20 19.44
CA SER A 180 -12.05 8.98 19.94
C SER A 180 -11.01 7.96 20.34
N GLU A 181 -11.20 7.39 21.52
CA GLU A 181 -10.45 6.23 21.95
C GLU A 181 -10.80 5.02 21.06
N TYR A 182 -9.79 4.24 20.71
CA TYR A 182 -9.95 2.97 20.00
C TYR A 182 -9.15 1.86 20.67
N ARG A 183 -9.55 0.63 20.44
CA ARG A 183 -8.79 -0.58 20.76
C ARG A 183 -8.42 -1.29 19.48
N ILE A 184 -7.36 -2.06 19.55
CA ILE A 184 -6.91 -2.89 18.44
C ILE A 184 -6.74 -4.33 18.89
N ASP A 185 -7.30 -5.24 18.11
CA ASP A 185 -6.90 -6.64 18.11
C ASP A 185 -5.72 -6.77 17.14
N ARG A 186 -4.53 -6.99 17.68
CA ARG A 186 -3.29 -7.00 16.90
C ARG A 186 -3.18 -8.21 16.01
N ASP A 187 -3.71 -9.34 16.43
CA ASP A 187 -3.59 -10.61 15.70
C ASP A 187 -4.49 -10.64 14.48
N THR A 188 -5.65 -10.01 14.55
CA THR A 188 -6.62 -9.94 13.45
C THR A 188 -6.58 -8.63 12.69
N GLY A 189 -5.93 -7.58 13.22
CA GLY A 189 -5.93 -6.24 12.64
C GLY A 189 -7.24 -5.49 12.76
N SER A 190 -8.12 -5.87 13.71
CA SER A 190 -9.41 -5.22 13.89
C SER A 190 -9.28 -4.01 14.83
N VAL A 191 -9.73 -2.85 14.38
CA VAL A 191 -9.80 -1.59 15.15
C VAL A 191 -11.23 -1.38 15.61
N TYR A 192 -11.43 -1.16 16.92
CA TYR A 192 -12.72 -0.97 17.56
C TYR A 192 -12.82 0.42 18.17
N LEU A 193 -13.83 1.19 17.80
CA LEU A 193 -14.11 2.46 18.46
C LEU A 193 -14.75 2.25 19.84
N ARG A 194 -14.70 3.27 20.70
CA ARG A 194 -15.12 3.21 22.11
C ARG A 194 -16.53 2.66 22.33
N SER A 195 -17.43 2.83 21.39
CA SER A 195 -18.81 2.34 21.45
C SER A 195 -18.98 0.86 21.12
N SER A 196 -17.91 0.16 20.75
CA SER A 196 -17.95 -1.27 20.49
C SER A 196 -18.25 -2.04 21.77
N PRO A 197 -19.02 -3.15 21.72
CA PRO A 197 -19.26 -4.04 22.88
C PRO A 197 -17.98 -4.52 23.55
N HIS A 198 -16.84 -4.52 22.83
CA HIS A 198 -15.54 -4.86 23.38
C HIS A 198 -14.95 -3.80 24.34
N PHE A 199 -15.51 -2.59 24.33
CA PHE A 199 -15.05 -1.48 25.20
C PHE A 199 -15.86 -1.34 26.47
N ASN A 200 -17.15 -1.68 26.45
CA ASN A 200 -18.06 -1.38 27.54
C ASN A 200 -18.62 -2.65 28.20
N ASN A 201 -18.25 -2.84 29.49
CA ASN A 201 -19.01 -3.65 30.43
C ASN A 201 -20.12 -2.82 31.12
N SER A 202 -20.38 -1.59 30.70
CA SER A 202 -21.32 -0.65 31.33
C SER A 202 -22.59 -0.55 30.52
N THR A 203 -23.73 -0.62 31.20
CA THR A 203 -25.10 -0.46 30.70
C THR A 203 -25.46 0.98 30.31
N ASP A 204 -24.55 1.92 30.42
CA ASP A 204 -24.81 3.31 30.04
C ASP A 204 -24.73 3.44 28.53
N ALA A 205 -25.84 3.86 27.92
CA ALA A 205 -25.98 4.17 26.51
C ALA A 205 -25.15 5.42 26.17
N ILE A 206 -23.83 5.26 26.05
CA ILE A 206 -22.95 6.24 25.43
C ILE A 206 -23.28 6.21 23.93
N GLU A 207 -23.56 7.36 23.35
CA GLU A 207 -23.78 7.48 21.90
C GLU A 207 -22.67 6.74 21.17
N ALA A 208 -23.08 5.74 20.40
CA ALA A 208 -22.19 4.81 19.75
C ALA A 208 -21.34 5.55 18.72
N GLN A 209 -20.07 5.78 19.00
CA GLN A 209 -19.14 6.30 18.02
C GLN A 209 -18.99 5.28 16.89
N ARG A 210 -19.12 5.76 15.67
CA ARG A 210 -19.07 4.96 14.47
C ARG A 210 -18.15 5.60 13.45
N PHE A 211 -17.50 4.79 12.66
CA PHE A 211 -16.79 5.30 11.49
C PHE A 211 -17.77 5.97 10.52
N PRO A 212 -17.32 7.00 9.76
CA PRO A 212 -18.15 7.64 8.77
C PRO A 212 -18.67 6.64 7.73
N ARG A 213 -19.89 6.82 7.23
CA ARG A 213 -20.43 5.99 6.14
C ARG A 213 -20.09 6.61 4.79
N THR A 214 -18.79 6.67 4.47
CA THR A 214 -18.30 7.33 3.26
C THR A 214 -17.07 6.59 2.74
N ARG A 215 -16.91 6.58 1.41
CA ARG A 215 -15.74 5.99 0.77
C ARG A 215 -14.48 6.78 1.10
N ARG A 216 -13.38 6.07 1.36
CA ARG A 216 -12.05 6.63 1.64
C ARG A 216 -12.09 7.75 2.67
N SER A 217 -12.82 7.52 3.75
CA SER A 217 -13.03 8.51 4.83
C SER A 217 -12.20 8.23 6.08
N ILE A 218 -11.55 7.08 6.14
CA ILE A 218 -10.77 6.68 7.30
C ILE A 218 -9.34 6.47 6.86
N LEU A 219 -8.41 7.21 7.43
CA LEU A 219 -6.97 7.04 7.23
C LEU A 219 -6.37 6.35 8.44
N VAL A 220 -5.62 5.27 8.22
CA VAL A 220 -4.87 4.60 9.28
C VAL A 220 -3.39 4.58 8.93
N GLU A 221 -2.56 5.08 9.85
CA GLU A 221 -1.12 4.91 9.83
C GLU A 221 -0.71 3.88 10.87
N TYR A 222 -0.09 2.81 10.42
CA TYR A 222 0.26 1.70 11.32
C TYR A 222 1.48 0.93 10.81
N ASN A 223 2.10 0.19 11.71
CA ASN A 223 3.13 -0.79 11.39
C ASN A 223 2.54 -2.18 11.59
N ALA A 224 2.65 -3.04 10.60
CA ALA A 224 2.13 -4.40 10.64
C ALA A 224 3.01 -5.36 9.83
N GLY A 225 2.82 -6.64 10.10
CA GLY A 225 3.56 -7.75 9.51
C GLY A 225 4.37 -8.49 10.56
N PHE A 226 5.18 -9.43 10.11
CA PHE A 226 6.04 -10.24 10.94
C PHE A 226 7.46 -9.66 10.98
N ASP A 227 8.04 -9.47 12.16
CA ASP A 227 9.47 -9.13 12.29
C ASP A 227 10.33 -10.28 11.78
N THR A 228 9.94 -11.50 12.13
CA THR A 228 10.51 -12.75 11.59
C THR A 228 9.44 -13.46 10.80
N ILE A 229 9.71 -13.75 9.54
CA ILE A 229 8.76 -14.46 8.66
C ILE A 229 8.49 -15.86 9.24
N PRO A 230 7.24 -16.31 9.37
CA PRO A 230 6.90 -17.68 9.75
C PRO A 230 7.51 -18.71 8.80
N ASP A 231 7.95 -19.84 9.37
CA ASP A 231 8.67 -20.88 8.64
C ASP A 231 7.90 -21.46 7.45
N ASP A 232 6.58 -21.56 7.56
CA ASP A 232 5.69 -22.03 6.50
C ASP A 232 5.60 -21.06 5.32
N ILE A 233 5.60 -19.75 5.58
CA ILE A 233 5.65 -18.71 4.54
C ILE A 233 7.04 -18.69 3.87
N GLU A 234 8.11 -18.77 4.67
CA GLU A 234 9.47 -18.86 4.15
C GLU A 234 9.63 -20.10 3.27
N GLN A 235 9.16 -21.25 3.74
CA GLN A 235 9.21 -22.50 3.00
C GLN A 235 8.45 -22.42 1.68
N ALA A 236 7.24 -21.85 1.68
CA ALA A 236 6.46 -21.64 0.46
C ALA A 236 7.23 -20.77 -0.57
N CYS A 237 7.90 -19.71 -0.10
CA CYS A 237 8.72 -18.86 -0.95
C CYS A 237 9.92 -19.62 -1.53
N ILE A 238 10.62 -20.41 -0.71
CA ILE A 238 11.75 -21.26 -1.15
C ILE A 238 11.30 -22.26 -2.21
N GLU A 239 10.16 -22.93 -2.04
CA GLU A 239 9.64 -23.91 -3.01
C GLU A 239 9.30 -23.26 -4.35
N VAL A 240 8.66 -22.10 -4.34
CA VAL A 240 8.39 -21.33 -5.56
C VAL A 240 9.71 -20.94 -6.23
N ALA A 241 10.65 -20.38 -5.48
CA ALA A 241 11.95 -19.96 -5.98
C ALA A 241 12.75 -21.15 -6.56
N ALA A 242 12.79 -22.29 -5.86
CA ALA A 242 13.46 -23.51 -6.31
C ALA A 242 12.83 -24.07 -7.59
N SER A 243 11.51 -23.97 -7.74
CA SER A 243 10.85 -24.41 -8.97
C SER A 243 11.23 -23.56 -10.18
N VAL A 244 11.37 -22.25 -10.00
CA VAL A 244 11.85 -21.34 -11.06
C VAL A 244 13.30 -21.65 -11.41
N TRP A 245 14.14 -21.87 -10.40
CA TRP A 245 15.55 -22.26 -10.59
C TRP A 245 15.71 -23.54 -11.38
N SER A 246 14.98 -24.60 -11.04
CA SER A 246 15.09 -25.91 -11.68
C SER A 246 14.67 -25.92 -13.15
N ARG A 247 13.95 -24.92 -13.59
CA ARG A 247 13.48 -24.79 -14.99
C ARG A 247 14.38 -23.96 -15.89
N ARG A 248 15.35 -23.26 -15.36
CA ARG A 248 16.20 -22.38 -16.17
C ARG A 248 16.89 -23.08 -17.34
N ASP A 249 17.19 -24.39 -17.18
CA ASP A 249 17.91 -25.20 -18.15
C ASP A 249 17.00 -26.25 -18.84
N VAL A 250 15.67 -26.18 -18.64
CA VAL A 250 14.70 -27.12 -19.21
C VAL A 250 14.00 -26.48 -20.40
N ASP A 251 13.89 -27.24 -21.48
CA ASP A 251 13.08 -26.83 -22.63
C ASP A 251 11.59 -26.85 -22.26
N ASP A 252 10.93 -25.68 -22.27
CA ASP A 252 9.51 -25.53 -21.91
C ASP A 252 8.55 -26.37 -22.76
N ASN A 253 9.04 -26.95 -23.88
CA ASN A 253 8.26 -27.83 -24.73
C ASN A 253 8.35 -29.32 -24.34
N LEU A 254 9.21 -29.68 -23.37
CA LEU A 254 9.42 -31.04 -22.91
C LEU A 254 8.57 -31.33 -21.66
N ALA A 255 7.44 -31.98 -21.83
CA ALA A 255 6.60 -32.45 -20.71
C ALA A 255 7.12 -33.76 -20.08
N SER A 256 7.74 -34.61 -20.88
CA SER A 256 8.35 -35.88 -20.43
C SER A 256 9.38 -36.39 -21.42
N GLU A 257 10.43 -37.03 -20.95
CA GLU A 257 11.43 -37.69 -21.75
C GLU A 257 11.55 -39.18 -21.28
N SER A 258 11.58 -40.08 -22.25
CA SER A 258 11.77 -41.51 -22.00
C SER A 258 12.88 -42.04 -22.89
N LEU A 259 13.93 -42.56 -22.32
CA LEU A 259 15.06 -43.18 -23.02
C LEU A 259 15.37 -44.56 -22.41
N GLY A 260 14.90 -45.62 -23.11
CA GLY A 260 15.05 -46.98 -22.60
C GLY A 260 14.26 -47.23 -21.30
N ASP A 261 14.92 -47.72 -20.26
CA ASP A 261 14.31 -47.95 -18.95
C ASP A 261 14.25 -46.70 -18.05
N TYR A 262 14.69 -45.55 -18.55
CA TYR A 262 14.68 -44.28 -17.83
C TYR A 262 13.52 -43.38 -18.33
N SER A 263 12.65 -42.98 -17.40
CA SER A 263 11.60 -42.01 -17.68
C SER A 263 11.70 -40.84 -16.70
N TYR A 264 11.67 -39.64 -17.24
CA TYR A 264 11.67 -38.38 -16.48
C TYR A 264 10.40 -37.57 -16.82
N SER A 265 9.71 -37.13 -15.79
CA SER A 265 8.58 -36.23 -15.92
C SER A 265 8.83 -34.95 -15.15
N ILE A 266 8.53 -33.81 -15.78
CA ILE A 266 8.66 -32.49 -15.17
C ILE A 266 7.35 -32.16 -14.47
N ARG A 267 7.40 -31.81 -13.19
CA ARG A 267 6.19 -31.31 -12.50
C ARG A 267 5.71 -30.03 -13.15
N PRO A 268 4.42 -29.94 -13.52
CA PRO A 268 3.86 -28.71 -14.07
C PRO A 268 4.02 -27.51 -13.10
N PRO A 269 4.19 -26.27 -13.61
CA PRO A 269 4.23 -25.05 -12.78
C PRO A 269 3.04 -24.93 -11.85
N ALA A 270 1.86 -25.36 -12.30
CA ALA A 270 0.64 -25.31 -11.53
C ALA A 270 0.68 -26.10 -10.23
N GLU A 271 1.31 -27.28 -10.21
CA GLU A 271 1.39 -28.12 -9.01
C GLU A 271 2.24 -27.50 -7.88
N VAL A 272 3.35 -26.85 -8.23
CA VAL A 272 4.19 -26.15 -7.25
C VAL A 272 3.47 -24.93 -6.71
N ALA A 273 2.84 -24.17 -7.59
CA ALA A 273 2.02 -23.03 -7.20
C ALA A 273 0.87 -23.45 -6.28
N GLU A 274 0.18 -24.56 -6.56
CA GLU A 274 -0.88 -25.10 -5.70
C GLU A 274 -0.37 -25.56 -4.33
N ALA A 275 0.82 -26.15 -4.24
CA ALA A 275 1.42 -26.54 -2.97
C ALA A 275 1.73 -25.28 -2.12
N ALA A 276 2.40 -24.29 -2.70
CA ALA A 276 2.68 -23.02 -2.03
C ALA A 276 1.39 -22.30 -1.59
N VAL A 277 0.35 -22.25 -2.46
CA VAL A 277 -0.95 -21.67 -2.11
C VAL A 277 -1.59 -22.39 -0.92
N ARG A 278 -1.49 -23.70 -0.83
CA ARG A 278 -2.00 -24.47 0.32
C ARG A 278 -1.27 -24.14 1.61
N MET A 279 0.06 -23.98 1.57
CA MET A 279 0.87 -23.61 2.74
C MET A 279 0.51 -22.24 3.29
N VAL A 280 0.27 -21.26 2.40
CA VAL A 280 -0.03 -19.88 2.80
C VAL A 280 -1.53 -19.61 2.94
N SER A 281 -2.41 -20.58 2.69
CA SER A 281 -3.86 -20.40 2.77
C SER A 281 -4.38 -19.89 4.12
N PRO A 282 -3.77 -20.24 5.29
CA PRO A 282 -4.20 -19.69 6.59
C PRO A 282 -3.94 -18.19 6.74
N TYR A 283 -3.06 -17.63 5.92
CA TYR A 283 -2.66 -16.22 5.97
C TYR A 283 -3.38 -15.36 4.94
N ARG A 284 -4.23 -15.93 4.13
CA ARG A 284 -4.94 -15.24 3.07
C ARG A 284 -6.00 -14.29 3.64
N LYS A 285 -6.12 -13.10 3.03
CA LYS A 285 -7.15 -12.11 3.36
C LYS A 285 -8.54 -12.53 2.88
#